data_7097ce20ef912b4133e799072681cabd
#
_entry.id   7097ce20ef912b4133e799072681cabd
#
_cell.length_a   1.000
_cell.length_b   1.000
_cell.length_c   1.000
_cell.angle_alpha   90.00
_cell.angle_beta   90.00
_cell.angle_gamma   90.00
#
_symmetry.space_group_name_H-M   'P 1'
#
loop_
_entity.id
_entity.type
_entity.pdbx_description
1 polymer ?
#
loop_
_entity_poly.entity_id
_entity_poly.type
_entity_poly.pdbx_seq_one_letter_code
_entity_poly.pdbx_strand_id
1 'polypeptide(L)'
;MVVAAYTMAGGMLAAVWTDLVQGVLMVVMSVGLFIFAVQVAGGWLPMLDTISTTSAELLSIDGVQAPTYIFAFGLLIFVGAVGQPQLLTKFLMLRDMTQLKWGAAVAGIAYAITTLFSVGIGLSTRSMTITGDAPELENIDDTAIWFLDSVTNPIVGGIALTGLLAAIMSSASSFITIGASSMMRDLPGAFGIKVVRELLWSRIASLTLVVLSVLLTLFLSQVVFLLGALGWAAFAAAIVGPVVMSIYWHRATATAATVTVAFAILGNMIITSLAAREIISVPAFMQVGGISLLVSILLFYVVSLMTSNRHPDATLEYLYSGRRAGSDPQLSGAAATPTAASTTTAASAPTATSTERNDHV
;
A
#
# COMPACT_ATOMS: atom_id res chain seq x y z
N MET A 1 14.23 13.22 -2.05
CA MET A 1 14.73 13.72 -3.36
C MET A 1 15.15 12.60 -4.31
N VAL A 2 16.00 11.64 -3.90
CA VAL A 2 16.44 10.50 -4.74
C VAL A 2 15.28 9.69 -5.31
N VAL A 3 14.29 9.34 -4.46
CA VAL A 3 13.07 8.61 -4.89
C VAL A 3 12.33 9.35 -6.00
N ALA A 4 12.10 10.65 -5.81
CA ALA A 4 11.43 11.46 -6.82
C ALA A 4 12.20 11.46 -8.14
N ALA A 5 13.52 11.59 -8.09
CA ALA A 5 14.36 11.63 -9.28
C ALA A 5 14.25 10.38 -10.14
N TYR A 6 14.43 9.18 -9.58
CA TYR A 6 14.36 7.95 -10.38
C TYR A 6 12.92 7.58 -10.78
N THR A 7 11.93 7.86 -9.92
CA THR A 7 10.52 7.61 -10.22
C THR A 7 10.05 8.51 -11.38
N MET A 8 10.45 9.78 -11.38
CA MET A 8 10.15 10.72 -12.46
C MET A 8 10.88 10.39 -13.76
N ALA A 9 12.10 9.86 -13.69
CA ALA A 9 12.89 9.52 -14.87
C ALA A 9 12.43 8.24 -15.55
N GLY A 10 12.18 7.18 -14.79
CA GLY A 10 11.94 5.83 -15.32
C GLY A 10 10.54 5.26 -15.09
N GLY A 11 9.67 6.00 -14.39
CA GLY A 11 8.28 5.56 -14.15
C GLY A 11 8.19 4.23 -13.41
N MET A 12 7.13 3.47 -13.70
CA MET A 12 6.83 2.20 -13.02
C MET A 12 7.87 1.10 -13.27
N LEU A 13 8.48 1.05 -14.46
CA LEU A 13 9.50 0.03 -14.78
C LEU A 13 10.77 0.23 -13.94
N ALA A 14 11.23 1.47 -13.81
CA ALA A 14 12.37 1.79 -12.94
C ALA A 14 12.05 1.47 -11.46
N ALA A 15 10.84 1.76 -11.00
CA ALA A 15 10.42 1.42 -9.65
C ALA A 15 10.50 -0.09 -9.39
N VAL A 16 10.05 -0.94 -10.31
CA VAL A 16 10.12 -2.41 -10.15
C VAL A 16 11.56 -2.92 -10.08
N TRP A 17 12.46 -2.42 -10.94
CA TRP A 17 13.86 -2.83 -10.91
C TRP A 17 14.59 -2.35 -9.65
N THR A 18 14.32 -1.12 -9.23
CA THR A 18 14.88 -0.59 -7.98
C THR A 18 14.35 -1.35 -6.76
N ASP A 19 13.05 -1.68 -6.74
CA ASP A 19 12.42 -2.48 -5.68
C ASP A 19 13.07 -3.88 -5.56
N LEU A 20 13.42 -4.52 -6.68
CA LEU A 20 14.10 -5.81 -6.66
C LEU A 20 15.49 -5.72 -5.98
N VAL A 21 16.30 -4.76 -6.39
CA VAL A 21 17.64 -4.56 -5.79
C VAL A 21 17.54 -4.19 -4.33
N GLN A 22 16.63 -3.28 -4.00
CA GLN A 22 16.36 -2.84 -2.63
C GLN A 22 15.84 -3.99 -1.77
N GLY A 23 14.96 -4.84 -2.30
CA GLY A 23 14.44 -6.01 -1.60
C GLY A 23 15.52 -7.03 -1.25
N VAL A 24 16.42 -7.33 -2.17
CA VAL A 24 17.59 -8.20 -1.90
C VAL A 24 18.49 -7.59 -0.83
N LEU A 25 18.78 -6.29 -0.94
CA LEU A 25 19.61 -5.58 0.05
C LEU A 25 18.94 -5.63 1.45
N MET A 26 17.64 -5.39 1.53
CA MET A 26 16.88 -5.45 2.79
C MET A 26 16.98 -6.84 3.45
N VAL A 27 16.80 -7.91 2.68
CA VAL A 27 16.87 -9.29 3.19
C VAL A 27 18.26 -9.59 3.74
N VAL A 28 19.31 -9.27 2.98
CA VAL A 28 20.70 -9.51 3.40
C VAL A 28 21.04 -8.71 4.65
N MET A 29 20.67 -7.43 4.68
CA MET A 29 20.96 -6.56 5.82
C MET A 29 20.16 -6.97 7.07
N SER A 30 18.91 -7.41 6.92
CA SER A 30 18.11 -7.84 8.07
C SER A 30 18.71 -9.04 8.78
N VAL A 31 19.19 -10.01 8.03
CA VAL A 31 19.89 -11.19 8.61
C VAL A 31 21.22 -10.77 9.26
N GLY A 32 22.02 -10.00 8.55
CA GLY A 32 23.34 -9.57 9.05
C GLY A 32 23.23 -8.73 10.32
N LEU A 33 22.30 -7.77 10.34
CA LEU A 33 22.08 -6.92 11.51
C LEU A 33 21.44 -7.65 12.68
N PHE A 34 20.56 -8.60 12.42
CA PHE A 34 20.01 -9.44 13.48
C PHE A 34 21.13 -10.22 14.19
N ILE A 35 21.99 -10.90 13.42
CA ILE A 35 23.11 -11.66 13.98
C ILE A 35 24.06 -10.73 14.75
N PHE A 36 24.39 -9.58 14.18
CA PHE A 36 25.25 -8.58 14.80
C PHE A 36 24.63 -8.05 16.11
N ALA A 37 23.37 -7.65 16.10
CA ALA A 37 22.66 -7.11 17.26
C ALA A 37 22.61 -8.12 18.42
N VAL A 38 22.31 -9.38 18.12
CA VAL A 38 22.32 -10.46 19.11
C VAL A 38 23.72 -10.69 19.70
N GLN A 39 24.76 -10.63 18.86
CA GLN A 39 26.15 -10.81 19.34
C GLN A 39 26.59 -9.67 20.27
N VAL A 40 26.25 -8.42 19.93
CA VAL A 40 26.57 -7.25 20.76
C VAL A 40 25.86 -7.30 22.11
N ALA A 41 24.63 -7.82 22.16
CA ALA A 41 23.90 -8.02 23.41
C ALA A 41 24.37 -9.24 24.23
N GLY A 42 25.51 -9.83 23.89
CA GLY A 42 26.10 -10.97 24.59
C GLY A 42 25.56 -12.34 24.16
N GLY A 43 24.74 -12.42 23.13
CA GLY A 43 24.10 -13.61 22.62
C GLY A 43 22.59 -13.69 22.88
N TRP A 44 21.93 -14.62 22.18
CA TRP A 44 20.46 -14.71 22.22
C TRP A 44 19.93 -15.02 23.64
N LEU A 45 20.44 -16.04 24.30
CA LEU A 45 19.96 -16.42 25.64
C LEU A 45 20.28 -15.39 26.73
N PRO A 46 21.52 -14.87 26.86
CA PRO A 46 21.82 -13.81 27.82
C PRO A 46 20.99 -12.53 27.61
N MET A 47 20.77 -12.15 26.36
CA MET A 47 19.92 -11.02 26.02
C MET A 47 18.49 -11.19 26.53
N LEU A 48 17.88 -12.36 26.28
CA LEU A 48 16.53 -12.66 26.76
C LEU A 48 16.47 -12.75 28.29
N ASP A 49 17.47 -13.33 28.93
CA ASP A 49 17.56 -13.40 30.39
C ASP A 49 17.61 -11.98 31.00
N THR A 50 18.44 -11.10 30.47
CA THR A 50 18.49 -9.69 30.90
C THR A 50 17.14 -8.99 30.76
N ILE A 51 16.46 -9.16 29.63
CA ILE A 51 15.12 -8.55 29.40
C ILE A 51 14.10 -9.14 30.37
N SER A 52 14.14 -10.46 30.63
CA SER A 52 13.18 -11.15 31.49
C SER A 52 13.19 -10.64 32.94
N THR A 53 14.33 -10.14 33.44
CA THR A 53 14.46 -9.63 34.79
C THR A 53 13.76 -8.29 35.03
N THR A 54 13.61 -7.47 33.98
CA THR A 54 13.13 -6.09 34.12
C THR A 54 11.89 -5.79 33.29
N SER A 55 11.76 -6.48 32.16
CA SER A 55 10.72 -6.18 31.15
C SER A 55 10.18 -7.51 30.59
N ALA A 56 9.79 -8.44 31.45
CA ALA A 56 9.31 -9.77 31.07
C ALA A 56 8.09 -9.73 30.12
N GLU A 57 7.29 -8.67 30.21
CA GLU A 57 6.15 -8.44 29.32
C GLU A 57 6.54 -8.32 27.85
N LEU A 58 7.75 -7.83 27.54
CA LEU A 58 8.23 -7.75 26.14
C LEU A 58 8.49 -9.13 25.52
N LEU A 59 8.66 -10.16 26.33
CA LEU A 59 8.88 -11.53 25.90
C LEU A 59 7.59 -12.36 25.89
N SER A 60 6.48 -11.79 26.33
CA SER A 60 5.17 -12.44 26.28
C SER A 60 4.53 -12.28 24.90
N ILE A 61 3.59 -13.16 24.56
CA ILE A 61 2.83 -13.08 23.30
C ILE A 61 2.01 -11.79 23.25
N ASP A 62 1.51 -11.34 24.40
CA ASP A 62 0.70 -10.13 24.51
C ASP A 62 1.55 -8.87 24.52
N GLY A 63 2.87 -8.97 24.77
CA GLY A 63 3.77 -7.84 24.87
C GLY A 63 3.30 -6.85 25.94
N VAL A 64 3.52 -5.56 25.66
CA VAL A 64 3.08 -4.43 26.51
C VAL A 64 1.65 -3.99 26.19
N GLN A 65 1.09 -4.49 25.09
CA GLN A 65 -0.20 -4.05 24.58
C GLN A 65 -1.33 -4.99 25.00
N ALA A 66 -2.53 -4.42 25.19
CA ALA A 66 -3.71 -5.24 25.48
C ALA A 66 -4.00 -6.23 24.33
N PRO A 67 -4.45 -7.47 24.61
CA PRO A 67 -4.78 -8.46 23.58
C PRO A 67 -5.76 -7.94 22.52
N THR A 68 -6.69 -7.07 22.90
CA THR A 68 -7.64 -6.42 21.99
C THR A 68 -6.95 -5.47 21.01
N TYR A 69 -5.89 -4.79 21.43
CA TYR A 69 -5.07 -3.95 20.56
C TYR A 69 -4.33 -4.79 19.53
N ILE A 70 -3.70 -5.88 19.96
CA ILE A 70 -2.96 -6.80 19.09
C ILE A 70 -3.90 -7.42 18.06
N PHE A 71 -5.10 -7.83 18.48
CA PHE A 71 -6.11 -8.36 17.58
C PHE A 71 -6.57 -7.32 16.54
N ALA A 72 -6.89 -6.09 16.98
CA ALA A 72 -7.33 -5.02 16.09
C ALA A 72 -6.24 -4.61 15.09
N PHE A 73 -4.98 -4.55 15.54
CA PHE A 73 -3.83 -4.28 14.70
C PHE A 73 -3.56 -5.42 13.71
N GLY A 74 -3.59 -6.67 14.20
CA GLY A 74 -3.45 -7.85 13.35
C GLY A 74 -4.53 -7.90 12.26
N LEU A 75 -5.78 -7.61 12.61
CA LEU A 75 -6.89 -7.52 11.66
C LEU A 75 -6.63 -6.42 10.62
N LEU A 76 -6.20 -5.24 11.05
CA LEU A 76 -5.87 -4.13 10.15
C LEU A 76 -4.75 -4.51 9.18
N ILE A 77 -3.67 -5.11 9.67
CA ILE A 77 -2.54 -5.50 8.82
C ILE A 77 -2.94 -6.64 7.89
N PHE A 78 -3.58 -7.67 8.40
CA PHE A 78 -3.89 -8.88 7.63
C PHE A 78 -5.00 -8.65 6.60
N VAL A 79 -6.15 -8.13 7.02
CA VAL A 79 -7.28 -7.84 6.12
C VAL A 79 -7.03 -6.56 5.35
N GLY A 80 -6.48 -5.55 6.01
CA GLY A 80 -6.20 -4.26 5.39
C GLY A 80 -5.12 -4.29 4.31
N ALA A 81 -4.22 -5.30 4.32
CA ALA A 81 -3.24 -5.49 3.26
C ALA A 81 -3.87 -5.64 1.88
N VAL A 82 -5.03 -6.29 1.80
CA VAL A 82 -5.77 -6.46 0.54
C VAL A 82 -6.31 -5.13 0.00
N GLY A 83 -6.48 -4.14 0.86
CA GLY A 83 -6.89 -2.78 0.49
C GLY A 83 -5.74 -1.84 0.11
N GLN A 84 -4.50 -2.32 0.10
CA GLN A 84 -3.35 -1.45 -0.19
C GLN A 84 -3.12 -1.30 -1.70
N PRO A 85 -3.25 -0.10 -2.29
CA PRO A 85 -3.16 0.08 -3.73
C PRO A 85 -1.78 -0.27 -4.29
N GLN A 86 -0.71 -0.05 -3.52
CA GLN A 86 0.66 -0.41 -3.91
C GLN A 86 0.87 -1.93 -3.99
N LEU A 87 0.10 -2.73 -3.26
CA LEU A 87 0.12 -4.18 -3.38
C LEU A 87 -0.77 -4.65 -4.54
N LEU A 88 -1.98 -4.12 -4.66
CA LEU A 88 -2.93 -4.48 -5.73
C LEU A 88 -2.33 -4.23 -7.11
N THR A 89 -1.69 -3.10 -7.34
CA THR A 89 -1.07 -2.80 -8.64
C THR A 89 0.02 -3.78 -9.01
N LYS A 90 0.79 -4.32 -8.05
CA LYS A 90 1.81 -5.34 -8.31
C LYS A 90 1.18 -6.68 -8.72
N PHE A 91 0.04 -7.05 -8.15
CA PHE A 91 -0.70 -8.25 -8.59
C PHE A 91 -1.23 -8.12 -10.02
N LEU A 92 -1.69 -6.93 -10.43
CA LEU A 92 -2.14 -6.66 -11.79
C LEU A 92 -1.03 -6.74 -12.84
N MET A 93 0.24 -6.66 -12.44
CA MET A 93 1.41 -6.78 -13.32
C MET A 93 1.84 -8.23 -13.56
N LEU A 94 1.27 -9.21 -12.84
CA LEU A 94 1.61 -10.61 -12.96
C LEU A 94 1.02 -11.20 -14.26
N ARG A 95 1.80 -12.06 -14.92
CA ARG A 95 1.43 -12.66 -16.18
C ARG A 95 0.43 -13.81 -16.03
N ASP A 96 0.56 -14.61 -14.97
CA ASP A 96 -0.24 -15.80 -14.74
C ASP A 96 -0.41 -16.12 -13.23
N MET A 97 -1.33 -17.04 -12.94
CA MET A 97 -1.64 -17.44 -11.55
C MET A 97 -0.50 -18.25 -10.89
N THR A 98 0.40 -18.84 -11.67
CA THR A 98 1.56 -19.56 -11.15
C THR A 98 2.55 -18.57 -10.54
N GLN A 99 2.78 -17.45 -11.23
CA GLN A 99 3.59 -16.35 -10.70
C GLN A 99 3.01 -15.79 -9.40
N LEU A 100 1.68 -15.71 -9.26
CA LEU A 100 1.02 -15.27 -8.05
C LEU A 100 1.36 -16.18 -6.85
N LYS A 101 1.30 -17.51 -7.04
CA LYS A 101 1.63 -18.47 -5.96
C LYS A 101 3.08 -18.33 -5.50
N TRP A 102 4.01 -18.29 -6.44
CA TRP A 102 5.44 -18.12 -6.11
C TRP A 102 5.72 -16.73 -5.54
N GLY A 103 5.10 -15.69 -6.07
CA GLY A 103 5.22 -14.33 -5.55
C GLY A 103 4.75 -14.22 -4.11
N ALA A 104 3.63 -14.85 -3.76
CA ALA A 104 3.12 -14.88 -2.40
C ALA A 104 4.09 -15.62 -1.43
N ALA A 105 4.64 -16.76 -1.84
CA ALA A 105 5.61 -17.50 -1.04
C ALA A 105 6.91 -16.70 -0.81
N VAL A 106 7.47 -16.13 -1.88
CA VAL A 106 8.69 -15.30 -1.79
C VAL A 106 8.45 -14.06 -0.93
N ALA A 107 7.32 -13.37 -1.12
CA ALA A 107 6.97 -12.20 -0.31
C ALA A 107 6.81 -12.56 1.17
N GLY A 108 6.14 -13.67 1.49
CA GLY A 108 5.97 -14.13 2.89
C GLY A 108 7.30 -14.45 3.56
N ILE A 109 8.18 -15.17 2.88
CA ILE A 109 9.53 -15.49 3.39
C ILE A 109 10.37 -14.22 3.55
N ALA A 110 10.39 -13.33 2.54
CA ALA A 110 11.12 -12.09 2.61
C ALA A 110 10.62 -11.20 3.75
N TYR A 111 9.30 -11.12 3.94
CA TYR A 111 8.70 -10.37 5.04
C TYR A 111 9.10 -10.92 6.41
N ALA A 112 9.06 -12.24 6.59
CA ALA A 112 9.51 -12.89 7.82
C ALA A 112 10.99 -12.62 8.12
N ILE A 113 11.86 -12.67 7.10
CA ILE A 113 13.29 -12.37 7.26
C ILE A 113 13.51 -10.90 7.58
N THR A 114 12.84 -9.97 6.88
CA THR A 114 13.05 -8.53 7.12
C THR A 114 12.55 -8.08 8.50
N THR A 115 11.61 -8.80 9.11
CA THR A 115 11.18 -8.54 10.50
C THR A 115 12.29 -8.77 11.51
N LEU A 116 13.27 -9.65 11.22
CA LEU A 116 14.42 -9.90 12.10
C LEU A 116 15.22 -8.62 12.39
N PHE A 117 15.28 -7.67 11.45
CA PHE A 117 15.91 -6.37 11.67
C PHE A 117 15.33 -5.65 12.89
N SER A 118 14.01 -5.48 12.93
CA SER A 118 13.32 -4.77 14.02
C SER A 118 13.43 -5.53 15.34
N VAL A 119 13.27 -6.84 15.31
CA VAL A 119 13.36 -7.70 16.50
C VAL A 119 14.79 -7.68 17.07
N GLY A 120 15.80 -7.83 16.21
CA GLY A 120 17.19 -7.84 16.64
C GLY A 120 17.62 -6.54 17.29
N ILE A 121 17.42 -5.42 16.61
CA ILE A 121 17.81 -4.10 17.12
C ILE A 121 16.98 -3.72 18.35
N GLY A 122 15.67 -3.94 18.32
CA GLY A 122 14.78 -3.56 19.42
C GLY A 122 15.11 -4.29 20.72
N LEU A 123 15.23 -5.63 20.68
CA LEU A 123 15.58 -6.43 21.87
C LEU A 123 17.01 -6.17 22.33
N SER A 124 17.98 -6.06 21.40
CA SER A 124 19.36 -5.75 21.73
C SER A 124 19.51 -4.40 22.42
N THR A 125 18.91 -3.35 21.86
CA THR A 125 18.93 -2.01 22.49
C THR A 125 18.28 -2.03 23.85
N ARG A 126 17.15 -2.71 24.01
CA ARG A 126 16.48 -2.84 25.32
C ARG A 126 17.36 -3.54 26.35
N SER A 127 18.01 -4.65 25.98
CA SER A 127 18.96 -5.35 26.83
C SER A 127 20.12 -4.42 27.26
N MET A 128 20.69 -3.67 26.31
CA MET A 128 21.75 -2.73 26.57
C MET A 128 21.30 -1.54 27.45
N THR A 129 20.06 -1.09 27.33
CA THR A 129 19.52 -0.05 28.23
C THR A 129 19.39 -0.58 29.67
N ILE A 130 18.98 -1.83 29.85
CA ILE A 130 18.87 -2.47 31.17
C ILE A 130 20.27 -2.63 31.81
N THR A 131 21.29 -2.99 31.03
CA THR A 131 22.66 -3.13 31.54
C THR A 131 23.37 -1.79 31.72
N GLY A 132 22.82 -0.69 31.22
CA GLY A 132 23.41 0.66 31.30
C GLY A 132 24.37 0.97 30.16
N ASP A 133 24.47 0.10 29.16
CA ASP A 133 25.33 0.28 27.97
C ASP A 133 24.68 1.16 26.88
N ALA A 134 23.37 1.41 26.99
CA ALA A 134 22.60 2.29 26.12
C ALA A 134 21.79 3.30 26.93
N PRO A 135 21.61 4.54 26.44
CA PRO A 135 20.74 5.52 27.09
C PRO A 135 19.25 5.12 26.96
N GLU A 136 18.43 5.62 27.86
CA GLU A 136 16.97 5.63 27.62
C GLU A 136 16.64 6.66 26.54
N LEU A 137 16.06 6.18 25.44
CA LEU A 137 15.68 7.02 24.31
C LEU A 137 14.27 7.59 24.53
N GLU A 138 14.17 8.92 24.44
CA GLU A 138 12.87 9.60 24.56
C GLU A 138 11.92 9.25 23.41
N ASN A 139 12.47 9.02 22.22
CA ASN A 139 11.69 8.66 21.03
C ASN A 139 12.06 7.25 20.55
N ILE A 140 11.06 6.40 20.45
CA ILE A 140 11.20 5.01 19.98
C ILE A 140 11.73 4.97 18.56
N ASP A 141 11.39 5.94 17.71
CA ASP A 141 11.83 6.00 16.32
C ASP A 141 13.35 6.20 16.18
N ASP A 142 14.02 6.70 17.22
CA ASP A 142 15.46 6.91 17.21
C ASP A 142 16.27 5.64 17.51
N THR A 143 15.62 4.57 17.98
CA THR A 143 16.28 3.33 18.41
C THR A 143 17.18 2.74 17.32
N ALA A 144 16.68 2.60 16.11
CA ALA A 144 17.45 2.02 15.01
C ALA A 144 18.62 2.93 14.59
N ILE A 145 18.39 4.24 14.56
CA ILE A 145 19.42 5.23 14.20
C ILE A 145 20.52 5.24 15.27
N TRP A 146 20.12 5.31 16.54
CA TRP A 146 21.07 5.27 17.66
C TRP A 146 21.92 3.99 17.64
N PHE A 147 21.27 2.83 17.47
CA PHE A 147 21.99 1.54 17.42
C PHE A 147 23.01 1.51 16.29
N LEU A 148 22.60 1.95 15.10
CA LEU A 148 23.49 1.94 13.92
C LEU A 148 24.63 2.95 14.02
N ASP A 149 24.42 4.10 14.66
CA ASP A 149 25.44 5.13 14.82
C ASP A 149 26.42 4.82 15.97
N SER A 150 25.89 4.36 17.11
CA SER A 150 26.67 4.23 18.35
C SER A 150 27.27 2.83 18.54
N VAL A 151 26.65 1.78 18.02
CA VAL A 151 27.03 0.40 18.29
C VAL A 151 27.82 -0.22 17.12
N THR A 152 27.55 0.22 15.88
CA THR A 152 28.26 -0.34 14.72
C THR A 152 29.49 0.50 14.35
N ASN A 153 30.46 -0.14 13.66
CA ASN A 153 31.51 0.65 13.04
C ASN A 153 30.97 1.45 11.85
N PRO A 154 31.59 2.57 11.42
CA PRO A 154 31.08 3.46 10.38
C PRO A 154 30.76 2.77 9.04
N ILE A 155 31.47 1.71 8.69
CA ILE A 155 31.27 0.98 7.43
C ILE A 155 29.98 0.13 7.54
N VAL A 156 29.86 -0.64 8.62
CA VAL A 156 28.69 -1.50 8.85
C VAL A 156 27.43 -0.62 9.04
N GLY A 157 27.54 0.44 9.84
CA GLY A 157 26.47 1.42 10.05
C GLY A 157 26.01 2.07 8.75
N GLY A 158 26.95 2.50 7.90
CA GLY A 158 26.63 3.09 6.59
C GLY A 158 25.92 2.12 5.64
N ILE A 159 26.36 0.87 5.57
CA ILE A 159 25.71 -0.17 4.77
C ILE A 159 24.31 -0.46 5.33
N ALA A 160 24.17 -0.54 6.65
CA ALA A 160 22.92 -0.80 7.33
C ALA A 160 21.88 0.34 7.12
N LEU A 161 22.33 1.59 7.25
CA LEU A 161 21.52 2.76 6.94
C LEU A 161 21.07 2.77 5.46
N THR A 162 21.95 2.32 4.55
CA THR A 162 21.55 2.16 3.14
C THR A 162 20.45 1.12 2.97
N GLY A 163 20.49 0.01 3.71
CA GLY A 163 19.41 -1.00 3.73
C GLY A 163 18.10 -0.45 4.28
N LEU A 164 18.16 0.32 5.35
CA LEU A 164 16.99 0.98 5.93
C LEU A 164 16.39 2.00 4.96
N LEU A 165 17.23 2.83 4.34
CA LEU A 165 16.79 3.78 3.31
C LEU A 165 16.20 3.07 2.10
N ALA A 166 16.75 1.92 1.69
CA ALA A 166 16.20 1.12 0.61
C ALA A 166 14.74 0.67 0.90
N ALA A 167 14.46 0.26 2.13
CA ALA A 167 13.10 -0.10 2.57
C ALA A 167 12.11 1.06 2.44
N ILE A 168 12.51 2.23 2.95
CA ILE A 168 11.70 3.45 2.88
C ILE A 168 11.49 3.87 1.43
N MET A 169 12.55 3.84 0.61
CA MET A 169 12.52 4.26 -0.79
C MET A 169 11.60 3.37 -1.65
N SER A 170 11.61 2.05 -1.43
CA SER A 170 10.74 1.10 -2.14
C SER A 170 9.26 1.38 -1.90
N SER A 171 8.88 1.59 -0.64
CA SER A 171 7.49 1.94 -0.29
C SER A 171 7.11 3.31 -0.83
N ALA A 172 7.94 4.32 -0.64
CA ALA A 172 7.68 5.69 -1.09
C ALA A 172 7.52 5.78 -2.61
N SER A 173 8.36 5.08 -3.40
CA SER A 173 8.26 5.08 -4.87
C SER A 173 6.93 4.53 -5.35
N SER A 174 6.45 3.46 -4.72
CA SER A 174 5.17 2.84 -5.06
C SER A 174 4.00 3.79 -4.78
N PHE A 175 3.95 4.43 -3.60
CA PHE A 175 2.91 5.40 -3.27
C PHE A 175 2.93 6.65 -4.18
N ILE A 176 4.12 7.19 -4.47
CA ILE A 176 4.28 8.36 -5.36
C ILE A 176 3.78 8.02 -6.76
N THR A 177 4.16 6.86 -7.30
CA THR A 177 3.78 6.45 -8.66
C THR A 177 2.27 6.28 -8.79
N ILE A 178 1.64 5.62 -7.80
CA ILE A 178 0.18 5.39 -7.81
C ILE A 178 -0.56 6.71 -7.60
N GLY A 179 -0.13 7.53 -6.64
CA GLY A 179 -0.73 8.83 -6.38
C GLY A 179 -0.66 9.75 -7.60
N ALA A 180 0.49 9.82 -8.26
CA ALA A 180 0.66 10.62 -9.47
C ALA A 180 -0.19 10.10 -10.63
N SER A 181 -0.30 8.77 -10.80
CA SER A 181 -1.17 8.16 -11.81
C SER A 181 -2.63 8.48 -11.56
N SER A 182 -3.10 8.32 -10.32
CA SER A 182 -4.48 8.61 -9.94
C SER A 182 -4.83 10.09 -10.14
N MET A 183 -3.93 11.01 -9.80
CA MET A 183 -4.15 12.44 -10.00
C MET A 183 -4.18 12.86 -11.48
N MET A 184 -3.41 12.20 -12.34
CA MET A 184 -3.23 12.66 -13.73
C MET A 184 -4.01 11.83 -14.75
N ARG A 185 -4.42 10.64 -14.42
CA ARG A 185 -5.14 9.74 -15.32
C ARG A 185 -6.54 9.40 -14.81
N ASP A 186 -6.63 8.88 -13.58
CA ASP A 186 -7.89 8.32 -13.09
C ASP A 186 -8.89 9.43 -12.76
N LEU A 187 -8.46 10.45 -12.02
CA LEU A 187 -9.31 11.55 -11.61
C LEU A 187 -9.79 12.42 -12.82
N PRO A 188 -8.92 12.89 -13.72
CA PRO A 188 -9.38 13.59 -14.93
C PRO A 188 -10.23 12.70 -15.83
N GLY A 189 -9.88 11.42 -15.96
CA GLY A 189 -10.64 10.43 -16.73
C GLY A 189 -12.07 10.27 -16.23
N ALA A 190 -12.29 10.29 -14.93
CA ALA A 190 -13.62 10.23 -14.33
C ALA A 190 -14.51 11.45 -14.69
N PHE A 191 -13.89 12.60 -14.98
CA PHE A 191 -14.58 13.81 -15.46
C PHE A 191 -14.57 13.94 -16.99
N GLY A 192 -14.11 12.92 -17.72
CA GLY A 192 -14.04 12.96 -19.19
C GLY A 192 -12.94 13.87 -19.74
N ILE A 193 -12.01 14.32 -18.90
CA ILE A 193 -10.92 15.22 -19.26
C ILE A 193 -9.73 14.42 -19.77
N LYS A 194 -9.28 14.67 -21.00
CA LYS A 194 -8.04 14.09 -21.53
C LYS A 194 -6.86 14.98 -21.21
N VAL A 195 -5.91 14.48 -20.45
CA VAL A 195 -4.69 15.21 -20.09
C VAL A 195 -3.71 15.16 -21.25
N VAL A 196 -3.43 16.32 -21.85
CA VAL A 196 -2.39 16.48 -22.86
C VAL A 196 -1.04 16.55 -22.14
N ARG A 197 0.00 15.82 -22.62
CA ARG A 197 1.32 15.71 -21.98
C ARG A 197 1.27 14.99 -20.62
N GLU A 198 0.58 13.85 -20.56
CA GLU A 198 0.39 13.02 -19.36
C GLU A 198 1.71 12.81 -18.59
N LEU A 199 2.82 12.54 -19.30
CA LEU A 199 4.13 12.33 -18.68
C LEU A 199 4.65 13.56 -17.90
N LEU A 200 4.49 14.75 -18.45
CA LEU A 200 4.92 15.99 -17.79
C LEU A 200 4.12 16.22 -16.50
N TRP A 201 2.81 16.12 -16.62
CA TRP A 201 1.92 16.33 -15.48
C TRP A 201 2.07 15.25 -14.40
N SER A 202 2.34 14.01 -14.79
CA SER A 202 2.65 12.93 -13.84
C SER A 202 3.94 13.21 -13.07
N ARG A 203 4.97 13.78 -13.72
CA ARG A 203 6.20 14.20 -13.05
C ARG A 203 5.95 15.35 -12.06
N ILE A 204 5.15 16.34 -12.45
CA ILE A 204 4.77 17.47 -11.58
C ILE A 204 3.97 16.93 -10.38
N ALA A 205 3.00 16.04 -10.60
CA ALA A 205 2.23 15.41 -9.52
C ALA A 205 3.12 14.64 -8.55
N SER A 206 4.07 13.85 -9.07
CA SER A 206 5.05 13.13 -8.23
C SER A 206 5.86 14.08 -7.34
N LEU A 207 6.36 15.16 -7.92
CA LEU A 207 7.11 16.19 -7.16
C LEU A 207 6.23 16.85 -6.10
N THR A 208 5.00 17.22 -6.46
CA THR A 208 4.03 17.82 -5.55
C THR A 208 3.74 16.89 -4.36
N LEU A 209 3.52 15.61 -4.61
CA LEU A 209 3.29 14.61 -3.54
C LEU A 209 4.48 14.51 -2.60
N VAL A 210 5.71 14.49 -3.13
CA VAL A 210 6.92 14.47 -2.30
C VAL A 210 7.03 15.72 -1.44
N VAL A 211 6.85 16.90 -2.04
CA VAL A 211 6.91 18.17 -1.30
C VAL A 211 5.84 18.23 -0.21
N LEU A 212 4.60 17.86 -0.52
CA LEU A 212 3.52 17.81 0.46
C LEU A 212 3.82 16.83 1.60
N SER A 213 4.36 15.65 1.29
CA SER A 213 4.74 14.66 2.31
C SER A 213 5.81 15.18 3.25
N VAL A 214 6.84 15.86 2.71
CA VAL A 214 7.90 16.48 3.52
C VAL A 214 7.31 17.60 4.41
N LEU A 215 6.49 18.46 3.83
CA LEU A 215 5.84 19.54 4.60
C LEU A 215 4.96 18.98 5.72
N LEU A 216 4.14 17.96 5.44
CA LEU A 216 3.30 17.32 6.45
C LEU A 216 4.14 16.73 7.58
N THR A 217 5.24 16.08 7.27
CA THR A 217 6.14 15.51 8.29
C THR A 217 6.78 16.58 9.17
N LEU A 218 7.12 17.75 8.61
CA LEU A 218 7.69 18.86 9.37
C LEU A 218 6.67 19.52 10.33
N PHE A 219 5.39 19.49 9.98
CA PHE A 219 4.32 20.10 10.80
C PHE A 219 3.63 19.12 11.74
N LEU A 220 3.72 17.82 11.49
CA LEU A 220 3.12 16.78 12.31
C LEU A 220 4.20 16.13 13.18
N SER A 221 4.24 16.51 14.46
CA SER A 221 5.14 15.93 15.47
C SER A 221 4.65 14.58 16.01
N GLN A 222 4.02 13.78 15.16
CA GLN A 222 3.53 12.43 15.50
C GLN A 222 4.63 11.40 15.31
N VAL A 223 4.60 10.33 16.08
CA VAL A 223 5.44 9.15 15.88
C VAL A 223 5.19 8.61 14.46
N VAL A 224 6.25 8.36 13.70
CA VAL A 224 6.18 7.93 12.27
C VAL A 224 5.32 6.68 12.11
N PHE A 225 5.42 5.73 13.04
CA PHE A 225 4.58 4.53 13.07
C PHE A 225 3.09 4.87 13.07
N LEU A 226 2.66 5.85 13.86
CA LEU A 226 1.25 6.24 13.97
C LEU A 226 0.73 6.85 12.66
N LEU A 227 1.52 7.70 12.02
CA LEU A 227 1.19 8.26 10.70
C LEU A 227 1.07 7.16 9.64
N GLY A 228 1.97 6.19 9.65
CA GLY A 228 1.93 5.03 8.78
C GLY A 228 0.67 4.17 8.99
N ALA A 229 0.32 3.91 10.25
CA ALA A 229 -0.87 3.14 10.60
C ALA A 229 -2.17 3.83 10.16
N LEU A 230 -2.25 5.16 10.31
CA LEU A 230 -3.39 5.95 9.83
C LEU A 230 -3.55 5.90 8.32
N GLY A 231 -2.47 6.05 7.58
CA GLY A 231 -2.48 5.92 6.11
C GLY A 231 -2.91 4.51 5.67
N TRP A 232 -2.37 3.49 6.31
CA TRP A 232 -2.74 2.10 6.06
C TRP A 232 -4.22 1.83 6.32
N ALA A 233 -4.75 2.35 7.44
CA ALA A 233 -6.15 2.23 7.82
C ALA A 233 -7.09 2.93 6.84
N ALA A 234 -6.72 4.13 6.37
CA ALA A 234 -7.52 4.88 5.41
C ALA A 234 -7.67 4.13 4.09
N PHE A 235 -6.58 3.59 3.54
CA PHE A 235 -6.63 2.76 2.33
C PHE A 235 -7.41 1.47 2.55
N ALA A 236 -7.18 0.76 3.66
CA ALA A 236 -7.90 -0.45 3.99
C ALA A 236 -9.41 -0.19 4.05
N ALA A 237 -9.83 0.85 4.77
CA ALA A 237 -11.23 1.22 4.90
C ALA A 237 -11.87 1.67 3.56
N ALA A 238 -11.11 2.35 2.69
CA ALA A 238 -11.61 2.81 1.40
C ALA A 238 -11.77 1.69 0.37
N ILE A 239 -10.89 0.68 0.39
CA ILE A 239 -10.74 -0.26 -0.72
C ILE A 239 -11.29 -1.66 -0.40
N VAL A 240 -11.14 -2.17 0.84
CA VAL A 240 -11.54 -3.55 1.16
C VAL A 240 -13.03 -3.79 0.88
N GLY A 241 -13.92 -2.93 1.36
CA GLY A 241 -15.35 -3.03 1.07
C GLY A 241 -15.66 -2.94 -0.43
N PRO A 242 -15.38 -1.81 -1.07
CA PRO A 242 -15.72 -1.58 -2.46
C PRO A 242 -15.07 -2.53 -3.46
N VAL A 243 -13.82 -2.94 -3.26
CA VAL A 243 -13.10 -3.79 -4.22
C VAL A 243 -13.24 -5.27 -3.86
N VAL A 244 -12.87 -5.65 -2.63
CA VAL A 244 -12.81 -7.07 -2.27
C VAL A 244 -14.19 -7.67 -2.10
N MET A 245 -15.08 -7.00 -1.36
CA MET A 245 -16.42 -7.53 -1.17
C MET A 245 -17.23 -7.52 -2.47
N SER A 246 -17.04 -6.55 -3.36
CA SER A 246 -17.77 -6.52 -4.63
C SER A 246 -17.43 -7.69 -5.56
N ILE A 247 -16.23 -8.30 -5.42
CA ILE A 247 -15.85 -9.49 -6.20
C ILE A 247 -16.69 -10.72 -5.78
N TYR A 248 -17.00 -10.83 -4.50
CA TYR A 248 -17.68 -12.01 -3.95
C TYR A 248 -19.17 -11.80 -3.68
N TRP A 249 -19.64 -10.56 -3.65
CA TRP A 249 -21.00 -10.24 -3.24
C TRP A 249 -21.79 -9.51 -4.32
N HIS A 250 -22.76 -10.22 -4.92
CA HIS A 250 -23.57 -9.77 -6.04
C HIS A 250 -24.47 -8.55 -5.77
N ARG A 251 -24.66 -8.17 -4.51
CA ARG A 251 -25.47 -7.01 -4.12
C ARG A 251 -24.67 -5.74 -3.88
N ALA A 252 -23.37 -5.75 -4.21
CA ALA A 252 -22.53 -4.56 -4.13
C ALA A 252 -23.07 -3.45 -5.04
N THR A 253 -23.10 -2.21 -4.54
CA THR A 253 -23.61 -1.05 -5.28
C THR A 253 -22.57 0.06 -5.36
N ALA A 254 -22.60 0.84 -6.45
CA ALA A 254 -21.72 2.00 -6.62
C ALA A 254 -21.96 3.07 -5.54
N THR A 255 -23.22 3.23 -5.09
CA THR A 255 -23.57 4.15 -4.00
C THR A 255 -22.88 3.74 -2.69
N ALA A 256 -22.90 2.43 -2.37
CA ALA A 256 -22.21 1.94 -1.18
C ALA A 256 -20.69 2.17 -1.27
N ALA A 257 -20.10 1.95 -2.44
CA ALA A 257 -18.70 2.23 -2.65
C ALA A 257 -18.35 3.71 -2.41
N THR A 258 -19.12 4.62 -2.98
CA THR A 258 -18.93 6.07 -2.82
C THR A 258 -19.06 6.50 -1.35
N VAL A 259 -20.10 6.04 -0.65
CA VAL A 259 -20.33 6.35 0.77
C VAL A 259 -19.18 5.80 1.63
N THR A 260 -18.75 4.58 1.36
CA THR A 260 -17.66 3.95 2.10
C THR A 260 -16.32 4.67 1.90
N VAL A 261 -15.98 5.06 0.68
CA VAL A 261 -14.77 5.84 0.39
C VAL A 261 -14.84 7.21 1.05
N ALA A 262 -15.98 7.88 0.98
CA ALA A 262 -16.16 9.17 1.67
C ALA A 262 -16.01 9.03 3.19
N PHE A 263 -16.57 7.99 3.80
CA PHE A 263 -16.40 7.68 5.21
C PHE A 263 -14.93 7.38 5.55
N ALA A 264 -14.24 6.58 4.74
CA ALA A 264 -12.84 6.22 4.97
C ALA A 264 -11.93 7.46 5.01
N ILE A 265 -12.19 8.45 4.17
CA ILE A 265 -11.42 9.70 4.13
C ILE A 265 -11.85 10.63 5.26
N LEU A 266 -13.12 11.02 5.29
CA LEU A 266 -13.62 12.05 6.21
C LEU A 266 -13.73 11.52 7.64
N GLY A 267 -14.24 10.31 7.82
CA GLY A 267 -14.43 9.68 9.13
C GLY A 267 -13.10 9.46 9.85
N ASN A 268 -12.08 8.93 9.15
CA ASN A 268 -10.75 8.77 9.73
C ASN A 268 -10.13 10.12 10.13
N MET A 269 -10.23 11.14 9.27
CA MET A 269 -9.72 12.47 9.58
C MET A 269 -10.43 13.08 10.80
N ILE A 270 -11.74 12.95 10.89
CA ILE A 270 -12.53 13.48 12.00
C ILE A 270 -12.18 12.74 13.29
N ILE A 271 -12.22 11.41 13.30
CA ILE A 271 -11.92 10.59 14.48
C ILE A 271 -10.51 10.88 14.99
N THR A 272 -9.52 10.89 14.11
CA THR A 272 -8.13 11.18 14.47
C THR A 272 -7.96 12.60 15.02
N SER A 273 -8.61 13.59 14.40
CA SER A 273 -8.54 14.97 14.86
C SER A 273 -9.20 15.18 16.23
N LEU A 274 -10.32 14.51 16.49
CA LEU A 274 -11.01 14.57 17.78
C LEU A 274 -10.21 13.84 18.88
N ALA A 275 -9.60 12.71 18.55
CA ALA A 275 -8.74 11.96 19.46
C ALA A 275 -7.45 12.74 19.78
N ALA A 276 -6.82 13.37 18.79
CA ALA A 276 -5.64 14.20 19.00
C ALA A 276 -5.88 15.44 19.86
N ARG A 277 -7.14 15.91 19.92
CA ARG A 277 -7.57 17.04 20.77
C ARG A 277 -8.12 16.59 22.14
N GLU A 278 -8.00 15.29 22.46
CA GLU A 278 -8.53 14.69 23.68
C GLU A 278 -10.05 14.91 23.91
N ILE A 279 -10.79 15.27 22.84
CA ILE A 279 -12.24 15.46 22.89
C ILE A 279 -12.95 14.12 23.04
N ILE A 280 -12.37 13.08 22.45
CA ILE A 280 -12.82 11.69 22.59
C ILE A 280 -11.68 10.83 23.11
N SER A 281 -11.93 10.08 24.16
CA SER A 281 -11.01 9.03 24.60
C SER A 281 -11.23 7.81 23.70
N VAL A 282 -10.30 7.59 22.76
CA VAL A 282 -10.33 6.39 21.93
C VAL A 282 -9.56 5.30 22.67
N PRO A 283 -10.19 4.20 23.06
CA PRO A 283 -9.47 3.08 23.68
C PRO A 283 -8.30 2.63 22.80
N ALA A 284 -7.22 2.15 23.41
CA ALA A 284 -6.00 1.78 22.71
C ALA A 284 -6.25 0.82 21.52
N PHE A 285 -7.19 -0.13 21.67
CA PHE A 285 -7.58 -1.06 20.61
C PHE A 285 -8.32 -0.40 19.43
N MET A 286 -8.87 0.81 19.63
CA MET A 286 -9.54 1.59 18.59
C MET A 286 -8.61 2.55 17.85
N GLN A 287 -7.46 2.90 18.42
CA GLN A 287 -6.56 3.92 17.88
C GLN A 287 -5.93 3.51 16.55
N VAL A 288 -5.84 2.23 16.26
CA VAL A 288 -5.04 1.70 15.15
C VAL A 288 -5.82 1.55 13.84
N GLY A 289 -6.99 2.13 13.72
CA GLY A 289 -7.76 2.08 12.47
C GLY A 289 -8.40 0.72 12.13
N GLY A 290 -8.20 -0.32 12.93
CA GLY A 290 -8.86 -1.61 12.76
C GLY A 290 -10.39 -1.51 12.86
N ILE A 291 -10.88 -0.65 13.74
CA ILE A 291 -12.32 -0.35 13.84
C ILE A 291 -12.81 0.43 12.63
N SER A 292 -12.03 1.37 12.14
CA SER A 292 -12.37 2.11 10.92
C SER A 292 -12.58 1.15 9.74
N LEU A 293 -11.73 0.12 9.63
CA LEU A 293 -11.89 -0.94 8.65
C LEU A 293 -13.19 -1.73 8.87
N LEU A 294 -13.49 -2.15 10.10
CA LEU A 294 -14.73 -2.89 10.41
C LEU A 294 -15.98 -2.07 10.15
N VAL A 295 -15.98 -0.81 10.59
CA VAL A 295 -17.10 0.12 10.34
C VAL A 295 -17.28 0.35 8.84
N SER A 296 -16.21 0.50 8.09
CA SER A 296 -16.22 0.65 6.64
C SER A 296 -16.83 -0.57 5.94
N ILE A 297 -16.43 -1.77 6.32
CA ILE A 297 -17.00 -3.02 5.79
C ILE A 297 -18.49 -3.13 6.11
N LEU A 298 -18.86 -2.85 7.36
CA LEU A 298 -20.27 -2.85 7.78
C LEU A 298 -21.09 -1.80 7.03
N LEU A 299 -20.56 -0.58 6.90
CA LEU A 299 -21.20 0.51 6.16
C LEU A 299 -21.42 0.12 4.70
N PHE A 300 -20.40 -0.44 4.04
CA PHE A 300 -20.51 -0.95 2.68
C PHE A 300 -21.62 -2.00 2.56
N TYR A 301 -21.67 -2.94 3.50
CA TYR A 301 -22.66 -3.99 3.53
C TYR A 301 -24.09 -3.43 3.70
N VAL A 302 -24.30 -2.58 4.71
CA VAL A 302 -25.62 -2.01 5.03
C VAL A 302 -26.12 -1.12 3.89
N VAL A 303 -25.28 -0.21 3.38
CA VAL A 303 -25.69 0.68 2.28
C VAL A 303 -25.97 -0.09 1.00
N SER A 304 -25.20 -1.15 0.72
CA SER A 304 -25.48 -2.01 -0.43
C SER A 304 -26.83 -2.74 -0.30
N LEU A 305 -27.22 -3.17 0.90
CA LEU A 305 -28.54 -3.75 1.13
C LEU A 305 -29.69 -2.74 0.97
N MET A 306 -29.44 -1.48 1.34
CA MET A 306 -30.43 -0.40 1.24
C MET A 306 -30.57 0.16 -0.17
N THR A 307 -29.50 0.11 -0.96
CA THR A 307 -29.48 0.57 -2.35
C THR A 307 -29.67 -0.60 -3.30
N SER A 308 -30.91 -0.83 -3.69
CA SER A 308 -31.26 -1.91 -4.63
C SER A 308 -30.68 -1.64 -6.01
N ASN A 309 -29.80 -2.52 -6.50
CA ASN A 309 -29.38 -2.52 -7.91
C ASN A 309 -30.53 -3.05 -8.77
N ARG A 310 -31.23 -2.16 -9.48
CA ARG A 310 -32.31 -2.53 -10.39
C ARG A 310 -31.83 -3.15 -11.71
N HIS A 311 -30.58 -2.94 -12.07
CA HIS A 311 -29.98 -3.57 -13.26
C HIS A 311 -28.53 -3.96 -12.93
N PRO A 312 -28.21 -5.26 -12.78
CA PRO A 312 -26.82 -5.71 -12.78
C PRO A 312 -26.20 -5.36 -14.14
N ASP A 313 -25.10 -4.64 -14.11
CA ASP A 313 -24.31 -4.37 -15.31
C ASP A 313 -23.93 -5.72 -15.95
N ALA A 314 -24.04 -5.85 -17.26
CA ALA A 314 -23.66 -7.07 -17.99
C ALA A 314 -22.22 -7.51 -17.67
N THR A 315 -21.34 -6.54 -17.34
CA THR A 315 -19.97 -6.77 -16.90
C THR A 315 -19.92 -7.51 -15.55
N LEU A 316 -20.83 -7.17 -14.61
CA LEU A 316 -20.92 -7.84 -13.31
C LEU A 316 -21.47 -9.25 -13.44
N GLU A 317 -22.49 -9.44 -14.27
CA GLU A 317 -23.04 -10.77 -14.58
C GLU A 317 -21.97 -11.70 -15.17
N TYR A 318 -21.11 -11.16 -16.04
CA TYR A 318 -19.96 -11.86 -16.60
C TYR A 318 -18.95 -12.30 -15.51
N LEU A 319 -18.54 -11.42 -14.60
CA LEU A 319 -17.62 -11.73 -13.51
C LEU A 319 -18.14 -12.86 -12.61
N TYR A 320 -19.44 -12.85 -12.34
CA TYR A 320 -20.09 -13.84 -11.47
C TYR A 320 -20.45 -15.16 -12.17
N SER A 321 -20.64 -15.16 -13.49
CA SER A 321 -20.97 -16.38 -14.25
C SER A 321 -19.79 -17.32 -14.48
N GLY A 322 -18.57 -16.89 -14.14
CA GLY A 322 -17.35 -17.68 -14.34
C GLY A 322 -16.96 -17.93 -15.78
N ARG A 323 -17.63 -17.27 -16.74
CA ARG A 323 -17.29 -17.39 -18.16
C ARG A 323 -16.00 -16.67 -18.47
N ARG A 324 -15.11 -17.29 -19.20
CA ARG A 324 -13.85 -16.67 -19.66
C ARG A 324 -14.12 -15.67 -20.79
N ALA A 325 -13.49 -14.48 -20.71
CA ALA A 325 -13.63 -13.38 -21.68
C ALA A 325 -13.39 -13.74 -23.16
N GLY A 326 -12.79 -14.89 -23.44
CA GLY A 326 -12.51 -15.34 -24.80
C GLY A 326 -13.60 -16.19 -25.47
N SER A 327 -14.71 -16.49 -24.78
CA SER A 327 -15.73 -17.40 -25.31
C SER A 327 -17.01 -16.72 -25.83
N ASP A 328 -17.13 -15.40 -25.65
CA ASP A 328 -18.31 -14.65 -26.08
C ASP A 328 -17.94 -13.65 -27.21
N PRO A 329 -18.40 -13.91 -28.46
CA PRO A 329 -18.10 -13.05 -29.62
C PRO A 329 -18.64 -11.63 -29.48
N GLN A 330 -19.66 -11.40 -28.62
CA GLN A 330 -20.26 -10.08 -28.43
C GLN A 330 -19.44 -9.16 -27.52
N LEU A 331 -18.65 -9.70 -26.59
CA LEU A 331 -17.79 -8.90 -25.71
C LEU A 331 -16.44 -8.56 -26.32
N SER A 332 -15.96 -9.35 -27.30
CA SER A 332 -14.72 -9.01 -28.04
C SER A 332 -14.89 -7.77 -28.91
N GLY A 333 -16.12 -7.46 -29.34
CA GLY A 333 -16.45 -6.25 -30.11
C GLY A 333 -16.61 -4.99 -29.29
N ALA A 334 -17.04 -5.09 -28.01
CA ALA A 334 -17.26 -3.94 -27.16
C ALA A 334 -15.97 -3.31 -26.59
N ALA A 335 -14.90 -4.10 -26.49
CA ALA A 335 -13.59 -3.61 -26.05
C ALA A 335 -12.82 -2.83 -27.13
N ALA A 336 -13.27 -2.86 -28.38
CA ALA A 336 -12.59 -2.27 -29.53
C ALA A 336 -13.25 -0.99 -30.09
N THR A 337 -14.34 -0.49 -29.50
CA THR A 337 -15.02 0.70 -30.04
C THR A 337 -15.01 1.86 -29.04
N PRO A 338 -14.22 2.93 -29.26
CA PRO A 338 -14.51 4.20 -28.63
C PRO A 338 -15.83 4.72 -29.24
N THR A 339 -16.80 5.01 -28.41
CA THR A 339 -18.10 5.57 -28.76
C THR A 339 -17.88 6.87 -29.57
N ALA A 340 -17.96 6.80 -30.88
CA ALA A 340 -18.12 7.94 -31.75
C ALA A 340 -19.61 8.24 -31.88
N ALA A 341 -19.97 9.42 -31.42
CA ALA A 341 -21.33 9.96 -31.46
C ALA A 341 -21.87 9.92 -32.90
N SER A 342 -23.09 9.43 -33.04
CA SER A 342 -23.93 9.47 -34.20
C SER A 342 -24.16 10.93 -34.67
N THR A 343 -23.76 11.24 -35.89
CA THR A 343 -24.36 12.31 -36.69
C THR A 343 -24.85 11.68 -37.99
N THR A 344 -26.16 11.52 -38.06
CA THR A 344 -26.93 11.18 -39.22
C THR A 344 -26.87 12.33 -40.22
N THR A 345 -26.40 12.11 -41.43
CA THR A 345 -26.87 12.87 -42.60
C THR A 345 -26.83 11.93 -43.83
N ALA A 346 -28.01 11.71 -44.36
CA ALA A 346 -28.21 11.02 -45.61
C ALA A 346 -27.82 11.90 -46.81
N ALA A 347 -27.17 11.31 -47.80
CA ALA A 347 -27.37 11.71 -49.21
C ALA A 347 -26.75 10.68 -50.16
N SER A 348 -27.61 10.00 -50.89
CA SER A 348 -27.59 9.62 -52.31
C SER A 348 -26.29 9.14 -52.98
N ALA A 349 -26.40 7.93 -53.56
CA ALA A 349 -25.57 7.38 -54.60
C ALA A 349 -25.71 8.20 -55.94
N PRO A 350 -24.77 8.06 -56.88
CA PRO A 350 -25.07 7.14 -57.97
C PRO A 350 -23.89 6.31 -58.52
N THR A 351 -24.28 5.22 -59.14
CA THR A 351 -23.68 4.29 -60.09
C THR A 351 -22.69 4.91 -61.11
N ALA A 352 -21.59 4.22 -61.43
CA ALA A 352 -21.28 3.67 -62.78
C ALA A 352 -19.83 3.19 -62.95
N THR A 353 -19.74 1.96 -63.44
CA THR A 353 -18.94 1.40 -64.54
C THR A 353 -17.42 1.25 -64.41
N SER A 354 -17.07 -0.03 -64.38
CA SER A 354 -16.01 -0.78 -65.08
C SER A 354 -14.92 -0.02 -65.84
N THR A 355 -13.67 -0.37 -65.64
CA THR A 355 -12.83 -0.93 -66.76
C THR A 355 -11.50 -1.46 -66.17
N GLU A 356 -11.13 -2.62 -66.69
CA GLU A 356 -9.85 -3.32 -66.66
C GLU A 356 -8.63 -2.43 -66.96
N ARG A 357 -7.50 -2.77 -66.39
CA ARG A 357 -6.30 -3.22 -67.07
C ARG A 357 -5.10 -3.36 -66.18
N ASN A 358 -4.63 -4.58 -66.18
CA ASN A 358 -3.25 -5.07 -66.21
C ASN A 358 -2.10 -4.07 -66.37
N ASP A 359 -1.04 -4.40 -65.68
CA ASP A 359 0.34 -4.73 -66.06
C ASP A 359 1.42 -4.03 -65.19
N HIS A 360 2.25 -4.92 -64.66
CA HIS A 360 3.73 -4.87 -64.55
C HIS A 360 4.43 -3.57 -64.07
N VAL A 361 5.10 -3.59 -62.99
CA VAL A 361 6.55 -3.84 -62.76
C VAL A 361 6.78 -3.95 -61.23
#